data_3d2b8c28805cdc192e1bbb6e27929d45
#
_entry.id   3d2b8c28805cdc192e1bbb6e27929d45
#
_cell.length_a   1.000
_cell.length_b   1.000
_cell.length_c   1.000
_cell.angle_alpha   90.00
_cell.angle_beta   90.00
_cell.angle_gamma   90.00
#
_symmetry.space_group_name_H-M   'P 1'
#
loop_
_entity.id
_entity.type
_entity.pdbx_description
1 polymer ?
#
loop_
_entity_poly.entity_id
_entity_poly.type
_entity_poly.pdbx_seq_one_letter_code
_entity_poly.pdbx_strand_id
1 'polypeptide(L)'
;MLGLLTSGIDFVSTYMPHRFMTRLRLQWRKRFGVVPMRDSLADIGNWFKSPLGQLLVDGEQQVIDEQIHNLFGYHLLQLSVTRHLDLTGASRVSHRFALFPQETDHPLVAGRADFNHLPLPANSIDVVLLHHILDYSQSPHHVLREASGVLISQGHIVVVGFNPWSFFGCWRGLVRLFSRAPQWRHQSLRLGRVLDWLAVLDFEPVAIKQGFYRPPCSKPGVIKYLQWMERLGKALSLPWGGFYVIVARKDSQAVIPQKPQWQGYAGLRGWGVTKILGRASREKEPQAQYKSK
;
A
#
# COMPACT_ATOMS: atom_id res chain seq x y z
N MET A 1 -16.92 14.25 15.82
CA MET A 1 -17.98 13.59 16.61
C MET A 1 -17.77 12.09 16.86
N LEU A 2 -16.77 11.43 16.30
CA LEU A 2 -16.43 10.00 16.55
C LEU A 2 -15.33 9.80 17.63
N GLY A 3 -14.70 10.86 18.11
CA GLY A 3 -13.78 10.82 19.25
C GLY A 3 -14.44 10.60 20.62
N LEU A 4 -15.74 10.89 20.72
CA LEU A 4 -16.52 10.70 21.96
C LEU A 4 -16.99 9.25 22.16
N LEU A 5 -16.97 8.41 21.13
CA LEU A 5 -17.39 7.02 21.25
C LEU A 5 -16.28 6.09 21.77
N THR A 6 -15.01 6.48 21.65
CA THR A 6 -13.89 5.70 22.20
C THR A 6 -13.70 5.94 23.70
N SER A 7 -13.92 7.15 24.19
CA SER A 7 -13.86 7.45 25.63
C SER A 7 -15.06 6.86 26.41
N GLY A 8 -16.22 6.69 25.76
CA GLY A 8 -17.38 6.02 26.35
C GLY A 8 -17.19 4.52 26.55
N ILE A 9 -16.36 3.87 25.73
CA ILE A 9 -16.09 2.43 25.84
C ILE A 9 -15.13 2.15 27.01
N ASP A 10 -14.22 3.05 27.30
CA ASP A 10 -13.28 2.90 28.43
C ASP A 10 -13.97 3.15 29.78
N PHE A 11 -14.97 4.03 29.83
CA PHE A 11 -15.77 4.28 31.06
C PHE A 11 -16.68 3.11 31.39
N VAL A 12 -17.22 2.39 30.41
CA VAL A 12 -18.07 1.21 30.60
C VAL A 12 -17.25 -0.03 30.96
N SER A 13 -15.94 -0.05 30.62
CA SER A 13 -15.03 -1.17 30.90
C SER A 13 -14.81 -1.46 32.39
N THR A 14 -15.01 -0.46 33.27
CA THR A 14 -14.71 -0.60 34.72
C THR A 14 -15.81 -1.28 35.49
N TYR A 15 -17.03 -1.39 34.95
CA TYR A 15 -18.21 -1.90 35.71
C TYR A 15 -18.87 -3.15 35.12
N MET A 16 -18.43 -3.66 33.95
CA MET A 16 -19.08 -4.84 33.34
C MET A 16 -18.22 -6.12 33.49
N PRO A 17 -18.84 -7.27 33.80
CA PRO A 17 -18.13 -8.54 33.95
C PRO A 17 -17.47 -8.91 32.60
N HIS A 18 -16.20 -9.28 32.65
CA HIS A 18 -15.32 -9.59 31.49
C HIS A 18 -15.96 -10.56 30.48
N ARG A 19 -16.80 -11.49 30.92
CA ARG A 19 -17.56 -12.42 30.06
C ARG A 19 -18.62 -11.72 29.18
N PHE A 20 -19.24 -10.65 29.68
CA PHE A 20 -20.25 -9.90 28.92
C PHE A 20 -19.58 -9.09 27.79
N MET A 21 -18.49 -8.40 28.10
CA MET A 21 -17.70 -7.65 27.10
C MET A 21 -17.15 -8.57 26.00
N THR A 22 -16.72 -9.78 26.36
CA THR A 22 -16.24 -10.77 25.38
C THR A 22 -17.38 -11.24 24.46
N ARG A 23 -18.57 -11.49 25.00
CA ARG A 23 -19.76 -11.85 24.19
C ARG A 23 -20.20 -10.71 23.28
N LEU A 24 -20.21 -9.47 23.79
CA LEU A 24 -20.56 -8.28 23.00
C LEU A 24 -19.53 -8.06 21.86
N ARG A 25 -18.22 -8.17 22.17
CA ARG A 25 -17.15 -8.10 21.16
C ARG A 25 -17.28 -9.20 20.11
N LEU A 26 -17.62 -10.42 20.50
CA LEU A 26 -17.82 -11.53 19.57
C LEU A 26 -19.06 -11.32 18.70
N GLN A 27 -20.16 -10.82 19.23
CA GLN A 27 -21.36 -10.48 18.48
C GLN A 27 -21.12 -9.31 17.53
N TRP A 28 -20.38 -8.29 17.99
CA TRP A 28 -19.94 -7.17 17.15
C TRP A 28 -19.04 -7.63 15.99
N ARG A 29 -18.08 -8.48 16.31
CA ARG A 29 -17.18 -9.07 15.32
C ARG A 29 -17.94 -9.95 14.31
N LYS A 30 -18.90 -10.74 14.75
CA LYS A 30 -19.79 -11.52 13.87
C LYS A 30 -20.66 -10.63 12.97
N ARG A 31 -21.15 -9.50 13.49
CA ARG A 31 -22.04 -8.59 12.74
C ARG A 31 -21.30 -7.63 11.83
N PHE A 32 -20.16 -7.11 12.27
CA PHE A 32 -19.42 -6.05 11.59
C PHE A 32 -17.99 -6.43 11.19
N GLY A 33 -17.54 -7.63 11.50
CA GLY A 33 -16.22 -8.11 11.09
C GLY A 33 -16.14 -8.36 9.58
N VAL A 34 -14.92 -8.26 9.05
CA VAL A 34 -14.63 -8.60 7.65
C VAL A 34 -14.85 -10.11 7.48
N VAL A 35 -15.60 -10.48 6.46
CA VAL A 35 -15.80 -11.88 6.06
C VAL A 35 -14.49 -12.38 5.43
N PRO A 36 -14.13 -13.67 5.57
CA PRO A 36 -13.00 -14.20 4.83
C PRO A 36 -13.12 -13.87 3.33
N MET A 37 -12.06 -13.36 2.74
CA MET A 37 -12.09 -12.87 1.36
C MET A 37 -12.58 -13.96 0.40
N ARG A 38 -12.16 -15.21 0.59
CA ARG A 38 -12.57 -16.34 -0.27
C ARG A 38 -14.10 -16.51 -0.37
N ASP A 39 -14.80 -16.22 0.73
CA ASP A 39 -16.26 -16.42 0.82
C ASP A 39 -17.04 -15.22 0.25
N SER A 40 -16.38 -14.06 0.12
CA SER A 40 -17.00 -12.80 -0.29
C SER A 40 -16.63 -12.35 -1.70
N LEU A 41 -15.63 -12.95 -2.35
CA LEU A 41 -15.14 -12.54 -3.67
C LEU A 41 -16.23 -12.53 -4.76
N ALA A 42 -17.14 -13.51 -4.74
CA ALA A 42 -18.22 -13.59 -5.73
C ALA A 42 -19.20 -12.40 -5.57
N ASP A 43 -19.61 -12.11 -4.33
CA ASP A 43 -20.52 -11.00 -4.04
C ASP A 43 -19.88 -9.64 -4.32
N ILE A 44 -18.59 -9.49 -3.98
CA ILE A 44 -17.80 -8.30 -4.28
C ILE A 44 -17.69 -8.12 -5.79
N GLY A 45 -17.33 -9.18 -6.53
CA GLY A 45 -17.23 -9.14 -7.99
C GLY A 45 -18.56 -8.79 -8.67
N ASN A 46 -19.69 -9.33 -8.17
CA ASN A 46 -21.02 -8.99 -8.65
C ASN A 46 -21.40 -7.55 -8.36
N TRP A 47 -20.99 -7.02 -7.19
CA TRP A 47 -21.24 -5.61 -6.89
C TRP A 47 -20.45 -4.68 -7.84
N PHE A 48 -19.19 -4.98 -8.15
CA PHE A 48 -18.41 -4.20 -9.11
C PHE A 48 -18.98 -4.25 -10.54
N LYS A 49 -19.77 -5.28 -10.89
CA LYS A 49 -20.52 -5.35 -12.14
C LYS A 49 -21.81 -4.53 -12.14
N SER A 50 -22.27 -4.06 -10.99
CA SER A 50 -23.45 -3.19 -10.91
C SER A 50 -23.18 -1.83 -11.57
N PRO A 51 -24.22 -1.08 -12.01
CA PRO A 51 -24.03 0.23 -12.64
C PRO A 51 -23.25 1.21 -11.76
N LEU A 52 -23.43 1.15 -10.44
CA LEU A 52 -22.67 1.99 -9.50
C LEU A 52 -21.22 1.53 -9.37
N GLY A 53 -20.99 0.21 -9.31
CA GLY A 53 -19.66 -0.37 -9.26
C GLY A 53 -18.85 -0.07 -10.53
N GLN A 54 -19.47 -0.17 -11.71
CA GLN A 54 -18.83 0.18 -12.99
C GLN A 54 -18.43 1.65 -13.04
N LEU A 55 -19.34 2.57 -12.64
CA LEU A 55 -19.03 4.00 -12.57
C LEU A 55 -17.86 4.32 -11.62
N LEU A 56 -17.74 3.57 -10.54
CA LEU A 56 -16.60 3.70 -9.63
C LEU A 56 -15.32 3.21 -10.29
N VAL A 57 -15.33 2.01 -10.89
CA VAL A 57 -14.19 1.42 -11.60
C VAL A 57 -13.71 2.31 -12.73
N ASP A 58 -14.62 2.89 -13.53
CA ASP A 58 -14.26 3.83 -14.61
C ASP A 58 -13.50 5.04 -14.05
N GLY A 59 -13.94 5.56 -12.89
CA GLY A 59 -13.25 6.65 -12.20
C GLY A 59 -11.89 6.25 -11.63
N GLU A 60 -11.78 5.05 -11.09
CA GLU A 60 -10.54 4.48 -10.59
C GLU A 60 -9.55 4.20 -11.71
N GLN A 61 -10.02 3.60 -12.81
CA GLN A 61 -9.22 3.33 -14.00
C GLN A 61 -8.55 4.59 -14.54
N GLN A 62 -9.31 5.70 -14.67
CA GLN A 62 -8.74 6.96 -15.14
C GLN A 62 -7.56 7.43 -14.27
N VAL A 63 -7.73 7.37 -12.94
CA VAL A 63 -6.67 7.80 -12.00
C VAL A 63 -5.51 6.82 -12.00
N ILE A 64 -5.79 5.52 -12.06
CA ILE A 64 -4.76 4.48 -12.11
C ILE A 64 -3.95 4.63 -13.40
N ASP A 65 -4.59 4.81 -14.56
CA ASP A 65 -3.93 4.95 -15.85
C ASP A 65 -2.96 6.14 -15.87
N GLU A 66 -3.39 7.30 -15.33
CA GLU A 66 -2.53 8.47 -15.20
C GLU A 66 -1.28 8.20 -14.36
N GLN A 67 -1.39 7.41 -13.30
CA GLN A 67 -0.29 7.13 -12.39
C GLN A 67 0.62 6.00 -12.91
N ILE A 68 0.02 4.91 -13.38
CA ILE A 68 0.75 3.72 -13.84
C ILE A 68 1.53 3.98 -15.13
N HIS A 69 1.04 4.88 -16.00
CA HIS A 69 1.71 5.27 -17.23
C HIS A 69 3.14 5.80 -17.01
N ASN A 70 3.39 6.40 -15.86
CA ASN A 70 4.68 6.97 -15.50
C ASN A 70 5.61 5.98 -14.79
N LEU A 71 5.14 4.75 -14.54
CA LEU A 71 5.92 3.70 -13.90
C LEU A 71 6.57 2.80 -14.97
N PHE A 72 7.82 2.42 -14.72
CA PHE A 72 8.61 1.60 -15.62
C PHE A 72 9.11 0.36 -14.88
N GLY A 73 9.44 -0.67 -15.63
CA GLY A 73 9.97 -1.92 -15.11
C GLY A 73 9.73 -3.08 -16.07
N TYR A 74 10.07 -4.28 -15.62
CA TYR A 74 9.85 -5.51 -16.38
C TYR A 74 8.57 -6.24 -15.95
N HIS A 75 8.27 -6.26 -14.64
CA HIS A 75 7.19 -7.06 -14.07
C HIS A 75 6.21 -6.19 -13.28
N LEU A 76 4.93 -6.23 -13.67
CA LEU A 76 3.84 -5.62 -12.94
C LEU A 76 2.88 -6.71 -12.47
N LEU A 77 2.70 -6.79 -11.16
CA LEU A 77 1.74 -7.68 -10.51
C LEU A 77 0.47 -6.92 -10.16
N GLN A 78 -0.67 -7.36 -10.68
CA GLN A 78 -1.98 -6.91 -10.24
C GLN A 78 -2.57 -7.90 -9.22
N LEU A 79 -2.92 -7.39 -8.06
CA LEU A 79 -3.73 -8.08 -7.06
C LEU A 79 -5.04 -7.30 -6.93
N SER A 80 -6.18 -7.95 -7.16
CA SER A 80 -7.49 -7.31 -7.16
C SER A 80 -8.53 -8.18 -6.46
N VAL A 81 -9.55 -7.56 -5.87
CA VAL A 81 -10.73 -8.26 -5.34
C VAL A 81 -11.67 -8.74 -6.43
N THR A 82 -11.46 -8.30 -7.67
CA THR A 82 -12.25 -8.68 -8.84
C THR A 82 -11.39 -9.36 -9.89
N ARG A 83 -11.85 -10.51 -10.38
CA ARG A 83 -11.11 -11.32 -11.38
C ARG A 83 -11.23 -10.83 -12.82
N HIS A 84 -12.17 -9.91 -13.10
CA HIS A 84 -12.52 -9.51 -14.46
C HIS A 84 -11.96 -8.15 -14.87
N LEU A 85 -11.23 -7.46 -13.99
CA LEU A 85 -10.71 -6.13 -14.25
C LEU A 85 -9.22 -6.19 -14.62
N ASP A 86 -8.89 -5.71 -15.80
CA ASP A 86 -7.52 -5.35 -16.16
C ASP A 86 -7.35 -3.84 -15.91
N LEU A 87 -6.71 -3.50 -14.80
CA LEU A 87 -6.40 -2.13 -14.41
C LEU A 87 -5.01 -1.69 -14.84
N THR A 88 -4.31 -2.54 -15.61
CA THR A 88 -2.91 -2.33 -15.97
C THR A 88 -2.70 -1.98 -17.45
N GLY A 89 -3.80 -1.81 -18.20
CA GLY A 89 -3.79 -1.60 -19.66
C GLY A 89 -2.93 -0.43 -20.13
N ALA A 90 -2.88 0.68 -19.36
CA ALA A 90 -2.08 1.86 -19.67
C ALA A 90 -0.60 1.76 -19.26
N SER A 91 -0.19 0.67 -18.62
CA SER A 91 1.18 0.49 -18.13
C SER A 91 2.17 0.29 -19.29
N ARG A 92 3.37 0.85 -19.12
CA ARG A 92 4.53 0.66 -20.00
C ARG A 92 5.41 -0.52 -19.56
N VAL A 93 5.05 -1.21 -18.49
CA VAL A 93 5.77 -2.38 -17.99
C VAL A 93 5.59 -3.54 -18.98
N SER A 94 6.68 -4.22 -19.31
CA SER A 94 6.71 -5.23 -20.39
C SER A 94 5.86 -6.46 -20.08
N HIS A 95 5.94 -6.98 -18.85
CA HIS A 95 5.22 -8.18 -18.43
C HIS A 95 4.21 -7.83 -17.33
N ARG A 96 2.93 -8.00 -17.65
CA ARG A 96 1.82 -7.71 -16.74
C ARG A 96 1.06 -9.00 -16.45
N PHE A 97 0.83 -9.29 -15.18
CA PHE A 97 0.08 -10.46 -14.77
C PHE A 97 -0.67 -10.21 -13.46
N ALA A 98 -1.69 -11.01 -13.22
CA ALA A 98 -2.45 -10.98 -11.99
C ALA A 98 -2.41 -12.33 -11.28
N LEU A 99 -2.54 -12.30 -9.96
CA LEU A 99 -2.80 -13.47 -9.14
C LEU A 99 -4.17 -13.31 -8.47
N PHE A 100 -4.89 -14.42 -8.34
CA PHE A 100 -6.24 -14.42 -7.76
C PHE A 100 -6.43 -15.63 -6.83
N PRO A 101 -7.21 -15.52 -5.74
CA PRO A 101 -7.35 -16.62 -4.78
C PRO A 101 -8.17 -17.81 -5.28
N GLN A 102 -8.92 -17.64 -6.36
CA GLN A 102 -9.75 -18.69 -6.99
C GLN A 102 -9.31 -18.94 -8.44
N GLU A 103 -9.58 -20.10 -8.96
CA GLU A 103 -9.34 -20.41 -10.36
C GLU A 103 -10.22 -19.57 -11.28
N THR A 104 -9.66 -19.11 -12.37
CA THR A 104 -10.34 -18.28 -13.38
C THR A 104 -9.64 -18.38 -14.71
N ASP A 105 -10.41 -18.35 -15.79
CA ASP A 105 -9.92 -18.39 -17.18
C ASP A 105 -9.56 -17.00 -17.73
N HIS A 106 -9.47 -15.98 -16.87
CA HIS A 106 -9.14 -14.63 -17.31
C HIS A 106 -7.69 -14.57 -17.78
N PRO A 107 -7.38 -14.06 -19.01
CA PRO A 107 -6.06 -14.14 -19.62
C PRO A 107 -4.95 -13.42 -18.85
N LEU A 108 -5.30 -12.41 -18.05
CA LEU A 108 -4.33 -11.68 -17.21
C LEU A 108 -3.93 -12.48 -15.97
N VAL A 109 -4.78 -13.42 -15.51
CA VAL A 109 -4.54 -14.19 -14.29
C VAL A 109 -3.60 -15.34 -14.58
N ALA A 110 -2.36 -15.21 -14.15
CA ALA A 110 -1.30 -16.19 -14.35
C ALA A 110 -1.40 -17.39 -13.40
N GLY A 111 -2.13 -17.26 -12.30
CA GLY A 111 -2.23 -18.35 -11.34
C GLY A 111 -3.04 -18.02 -10.10
N ARG A 112 -3.20 -19.06 -9.27
CA ARG A 112 -3.88 -18.97 -7.97
C ARG A 112 -2.90 -18.65 -6.86
N ALA A 113 -3.21 -17.67 -6.04
CA ALA A 113 -2.40 -17.32 -4.86
C ALA A 113 -3.26 -16.79 -3.70
N ASP A 114 -2.83 -17.09 -2.49
CA ASP A 114 -3.32 -16.37 -1.30
C ASP A 114 -2.57 -15.05 -1.19
N PHE A 115 -3.29 -13.95 -1.04
CA PHE A 115 -2.67 -12.62 -0.92
C PHE A 115 -1.86 -12.43 0.36
N ASN A 116 -2.04 -13.29 1.35
CA ASN A 116 -1.20 -13.32 2.55
C ASN A 116 0.12 -14.10 2.36
N HIS A 117 0.23 -14.90 1.27
CA HIS A 117 1.40 -15.70 0.95
C HIS A 117 1.56 -15.77 -0.57
N LEU A 118 2.32 -14.83 -1.12
CA LEU A 118 2.56 -14.74 -2.55
C LEU A 118 3.60 -15.77 -2.98
N PRO A 119 3.31 -16.64 -3.98
CA PRO A 119 4.25 -17.66 -4.46
C PRO A 119 5.26 -17.05 -5.46
N LEU A 120 5.87 -15.95 -5.07
CA LEU A 120 6.82 -15.19 -5.90
C LEU A 120 8.14 -15.01 -5.16
N PRO A 121 9.26 -15.03 -5.86
CA PRO A 121 10.55 -14.72 -5.26
C PRO A 121 10.58 -13.31 -4.66
N ALA A 122 11.33 -13.14 -3.58
CA ALA A 122 11.58 -11.82 -3.03
C ALA A 122 12.36 -10.95 -4.05
N ASN A 123 12.06 -9.64 -4.06
CA ASN A 123 12.71 -8.66 -4.93
C ASN A 123 12.69 -9.04 -6.43
N SER A 124 11.52 -9.47 -6.93
CA SER A 124 11.34 -9.90 -8.32
C SER A 124 10.36 -9.05 -9.12
N ILE A 125 9.62 -8.15 -8.47
CA ILE A 125 8.55 -7.36 -9.08
C ILE A 125 8.90 -5.88 -9.00
N ASP A 126 8.72 -5.15 -10.10
CA ASP A 126 8.98 -3.71 -10.17
C ASP A 126 7.78 -2.90 -9.69
N VAL A 127 6.56 -3.32 -10.05
CA VAL A 127 5.32 -2.61 -9.69
C VAL A 127 4.27 -3.59 -9.18
N VAL A 128 3.70 -3.30 -8.01
CA VAL A 128 2.55 -4.05 -7.44
C VAL A 128 1.35 -3.12 -7.35
N LEU A 129 0.24 -3.51 -7.98
CA LEU A 129 -1.05 -2.85 -7.87
C LEU A 129 -1.96 -3.63 -6.91
N LEU A 130 -2.35 -3.00 -5.80
CA LEU A 130 -3.31 -3.52 -4.82
C LEU A 130 -4.66 -2.81 -5.00
N HIS A 131 -5.63 -3.48 -5.65
CA HIS A 131 -6.95 -2.91 -5.90
C HIS A 131 -7.96 -3.43 -4.88
N HIS A 132 -8.33 -2.60 -3.90
CA HIS A 132 -9.27 -2.85 -2.79
C HIS A 132 -8.97 -4.06 -1.90
N ILE A 133 -7.82 -4.70 -2.05
CA ILE A 133 -7.46 -5.88 -1.26
C ILE A 133 -7.35 -5.55 0.23
N LEU A 134 -6.76 -4.41 0.56
CA LEU A 134 -6.60 -4.00 1.95
C LEU A 134 -7.95 -3.75 2.64
N ASP A 135 -8.95 -3.28 1.89
CA ASP A 135 -10.29 -3.02 2.41
C ASP A 135 -11.03 -4.32 2.78
N TYR A 136 -10.81 -5.39 2.01
CA TYR A 136 -11.50 -6.68 2.18
C TYR A 136 -10.65 -7.76 2.86
N SER A 137 -9.37 -7.50 3.11
CA SER A 137 -8.50 -8.43 3.84
C SER A 137 -8.81 -8.44 5.34
N GLN A 138 -8.75 -9.61 5.97
CA GLN A 138 -8.77 -9.74 7.43
C GLN A 138 -7.46 -9.29 8.06
N SER A 139 -6.37 -9.35 7.31
CA SER A 139 -5.01 -9.04 7.74
C SER A 139 -4.28 -8.11 6.75
N PRO A 140 -4.74 -6.84 6.58
CA PRO A 140 -4.20 -5.94 5.56
C PRO A 140 -2.70 -5.66 5.74
N HIS A 141 -2.19 -5.66 6.97
CA HIS A 141 -0.75 -5.54 7.24
C HIS A 141 0.07 -6.70 6.66
N HIS A 142 -0.49 -7.93 6.71
CA HIS A 142 0.18 -9.10 6.14
C HIS A 142 0.28 -8.99 4.63
N VAL A 143 -0.83 -8.65 3.97
CA VAL A 143 -0.87 -8.43 2.52
C VAL A 143 0.13 -7.37 2.09
N LEU A 144 0.19 -6.25 2.82
CA LEU A 144 1.11 -5.16 2.51
C LEU A 144 2.58 -5.57 2.69
N ARG A 145 2.88 -6.37 3.72
CA ARG A 145 4.22 -6.93 3.96
C ARG A 145 4.64 -7.91 2.86
N GLU A 146 3.74 -8.80 2.45
CA GLU A 146 3.98 -9.73 1.35
C GLU A 146 4.25 -8.97 0.04
N ALA A 147 3.41 -7.97 -0.28
CA ALA A 147 3.61 -7.11 -1.44
C ALA A 147 4.95 -6.37 -1.38
N SER A 148 5.36 -5.89 -0.19
CA SER A 148 6.69 -5.28 0.01
C SER A 148 7.82 -6.28 -0.19
N GLY A 149 7.65 -7.53 0.24
CA GLY A 149 8.68 -8.57 0.14
C GLY A 149 9.02 -8.96 -1.31
N VAL A 150 8.02 -8.99 -2.20
CA VAL A 150 8.23 -9.32 -3.61
C VAL A 150 8.72 -8.12 -4.44
N LEU A 151 8.55 -6.88 -3.96
CA LEU A 151 9.01 -5.67 -4.63
C LEU A 151 10.53 -5.51 -4.54
N ILE A 152 11.14 -5.15 -5.66
CA ILE A 152 12.55 -4.76 -5.73
C ILE A 152 12.81 -3.46 -4.96
N SER A 153 14.06 -3.17 -4.65
CA SER A 153 14.47 -1.83 -4.21
C SER A 153 14.15 -0.80 -5.28
N GLN A 154 13.62 0.36 -4.90
CA GLN A 154 13.08 1.39 -5.80
C GLN A 154 11.83 0.96 -6.58
N GLY A 155 11.27 -0.22 -6.34
CA GLY A 155 10.00 -0.65 -6.89
C GLY A 155 8.82 0.19 -6.36
N HIS A 156 7.70 0.16 -7.08
CA HIS A 156 6.54 0.98 -6.76
C HIS A 156 5.36 0.11 -6.32
N ILE A 157 4.66 0.58 -5.31
CA ILE A 157 3.38 0.02 -4.90
C ILE A 157 2.27 1.03 -5.19
N VAL A 158 1.21 0.56 -5.84
CA VAL A 158 0.00 1.34 -6.10
C VAL A 158 -1.13 0.76 -5.26
N VAL A 159 -1.65 1.52 -4.33
CA VAL A 159 -2.73 1.09 -3.42
C VAL A 159 -4.00 1.86 -3.73
N VAL A 160 -5.04 1.12 -4.09
CA VAL A 160 -6.39 1.66 -4.28
C VAL A 160 -7.27 1.22 -3.13
N GLY A 161 -7.92 2.19 -2.47
CA GLY A 161 -8.78 1.93 -1.33
C GLY A 161 -9.94 2.92 -1.22
N PHE A 162 -10.95 2.54 -0.47
CA PHE A 162 -12.11 3.37 -0.23
C PHE A 162 -11.87 4.42 0.86
N ASN A 163 -12.28 5.64 0.59
CA ASN A 163 -12.21 6.70 1.58
C ASN A 163 -13.46 6.70 2.48
N PRO A 164 -13.31 6.44 3.79
CA PRO A 164 -14.45 6.46 4.72
C PRO A 164 -15.04 7.85 4.94
N TRP A 165 -14.28 8.92 4.70
CA TRP A 165 -14.69 10.32 4.91
C TRP A 165 -15.31 10.99 3.68
N SER A 166 -15.78 10.21 2.73
CA SER A 166 -16.46 10.69 1.53
C SER A 166 -17.98 10.54 1.63
N PHE A 167 -18.71 11.19 0.73
CA PHE A 167 -20.15 10.95 0.59
C PHE A 167 -20.45 9.48 0.30
N PHE A 168 -19.64 8.87 -0.54
CA PHE A 168 -19.74 7.44 -0.83
C PHE A 168 -19.42 6.58 0.39
N GLY A 169 -18.40 6.92 1.17
CA GLY A 169 -18.04 6.24 2.40
C GLY A 169 -19.13 6.33 3.48
N CYS A 170 -19.69 7.51 3.68
CA CYS A 170 -20.81 7.72 4.61
C CYS A 170 -22.05 6.91 4.21
N TRP A 171 -22.42 6.95 2.93
CA TRP A 171 -23.54 6.15 2.40
C TRP A 171 -23.30 4.64 2.61
N ARG A 172 -22.12 4.15 2.31
CA ARG A 172 -21.76 2.74 2.57
C ARG A 172 -21.85 2.39 4.05
N GLY A 173 -21.38 3.28 4.91
CA GLY A 173 -21.54 3.13 6.36
C GLY A 173 -23.00 2.96 6.78
N LEU A 174 -23.89 3.75 6.20
CA LEU A 174 -25.32 3.67 6.44
C LEU A 174 -25.91 2.35 5.92
N VAL A 175 -25.61 1.97 4.68
CA VAL A 175 -26.06 0.69 4.09
C VAL A 175 -25.62 -0.50 4.94
N ARG A 176 -24.38 -0.47 5.47
CA ARG A 176 -23.85 -1.52 6.35
C ARG A 176 -24.66 -1.72 7.63
N LEU A 177 -25.33 -0.69 8.14
CA LEU A 177 -26.19 -0.81 9.32
C LEU A 177 -27.44 -1.65 9.03
N PHE A 178 -27.97 -1.54 7.81
CA PHE A 178 -29.20 -2.21 7.39
C PHE A 178 -28.96 -3.49 6.59
N SER A 179 -27.85 -3.59 5.87
CA SER A 179 -27.50 -4.74 5.04
C SER A 179 -26.42 -5.60 5.70
N ARG A 180 -26.61 -6.94 5.63
CA ARG A 180 -25.62 -7.94 6.06
C ARG A 180 -24.78 -8.48 4.90
N ALA A 181 -24.98 -7.95 3.71
CA ALA A 181 -24.32 -8.45 2.50
C ALA A 181 -22.78 -8.29 2.59
N PRO A 182 -22.01 -9.30 2.17
CA PRO A 182 -20.54 -9.35 2.32
C PRO A 182 -19.82 -8.16 1.68
N GLN A 183 -20.30 -7.67 0.54
CA GLN A 183 -19.70 -6.53 -0.16
C GLN A 183 -19.67 -5.23 0.66
N TRP A 184 -20.53 -5.10 1.67
CA TRP A 184 -20.53 -3.95 2.58
C TRP A 184 -19.73 -4.17 3.87
N ARG A 185 -19.24 -5.40 4.09
CA ARG A 185 -18.49 -5.81 5.29
C ARG A 185 -16.99 -5.75 5.07
N HIS A 186 -16.47 -4.60 4.72
CA HIS A 186 -15.06 -4.31 4.51
C HIS A 186 -14.51 -3.43 5.62
N GLN A 187 -13.19 -3.34 5.72
CA GLN A 187 -12.52 -2.37 6.57
C GLN A 187 -12.57 -1.00 5.89
N SER A 188 -12.90 0.04 6.63
CA SER A 188 -12.79 1.41 6.15
C SER A 188 -11.43 1.94 6.57
N LEU A 189 -10.44 1.74 5.72
CA LEU A 189 -9.07 2.18 5.97
C LEU A 189 -8.94 3.66 5.61
N ARG A 190 -8.52 4.48 6.59
CA ARG A 190 -8.22 5.90 6.34
C ARG A 190 -6.90 6.02 5.58
N LEU A 191 -6.84 6.96 4.65
CA LEU A 191 -5.63 7.28 3.89
C LEU A 191 -4.39 7.40 4.80
N GLY A 192 -4.46 8.20 5.88
CA GLY A 192 -3.35 8.39 6.82
C GLY A 192 -2.86 7.07 7.43
N ARG A 193 -3.77 6.15 7.79
CA ARG A 193 -3.37 4.85 8.33
C ARG A 193 -2.61 3.99 7.32
N VAL A 194 -3.02 4.02 6.05
CA VAL A 194 -2.30 3.29 4.99
C VAL A 194 -0.92 3.90 4.76
N LEU A 195 -0.81 5.24 4.78
CA LEU A 195 0.47 5.94 4.70
C LEU A 195 1.40 5.61 5.88
N ASP A 196 0.87 5.56 7.11
CA ASP A 196 1.64 5.14 8.29
C ASP A 196 2.19 3.71 8.12
N TRP A 197 1.38 2.79 7.58
CA TRP A 197 1.83 1.41 7.34
C TRP A 197 2.88 1.33 6.23
N LEU A 198 2.72 2.12 5.17
CA LEU A 198 3.71 2.21 4.09
C LEU A 198 5.04 2.78 4.61
N ALA A 199 5.01 3.81 5.45
CA ALA A 199 6.20 4.38 6.07
C ALA A 199 6.95 3.36 6.97
N VAL A 200 6.23 2.52 7.73
CA VAL A 200 6.83 1.42 8.53
C VAL A 200 7.51 0.35 7.65
N LEU A 201 7.10 0.23 6.40
CA LEU A 201 7.68 -0.70 5.42
C LEU A 201 8.69 -0.02 4.48
N ASP A 202 9.20 1.14 4.86
CA ASP A 202 10.18 1.94 4.11
C ASP A 202 9.70 2.38 2.72
N PHE A 203 8.41 2.71 2.61
CA PHE A 203 7.85 3.32 1.39
C PHE A 203 7.71 4.82 1.53
N GLU A 204 8.18 5.54 0.53
CA GLU A 204 7.98 6.98 0.37
C GLU A 204 6.81 7.26 -0.59
N PRO A 205 5.78 8.02 -0.16
CA PRO A 205 4.67 8.35 -1.03
C PRO A 205 5.11 9.32 -2.14
N VAL A 206 4.92 8.90 -3.40
CA VAL A 206 5.25 9.68 -4.60
C VAL A 206 4.05 10.49 -5.08
N ALA A 207 2.87 9.88 -5.06
CA ALA A 207 1.64 10.54 -5.48
C ALA A 207 0.44 10.04 -4.68
N ILE A 208 -0.48 10.94 -4.38
CA ILE A 208 -1.76 10.64 -3.75
C ILE A 208 -2.85 11.32 -4.56
N LYS A 209 -3.77 10.54 -5.09
CA LYS A 209 -4.90 11.01 -5.87
C LYS A 209 -6.20 10.51 -5.27
N GLN A 210 -7.25 11.28 -5.43
CA GLN A 210 -8.60 10.91 -5.02
C GLN A 210 -9.58 11.15 -6.16
N GLY A 211 -10.66 10.39 -6.18
CA GLY A 211 -11.71 10.53 -7.18
C GLY A 211 -13.07 10.15 -6.65
N PHE A 212 -14.11 10.24 -7.52
CA PHE A 212 -15.48 9.93 -7.19
C PHE A 212 -16.08 10.86 -6.12
N TYR A 213 -16.20 12.14 -6.46
CA TYR A 213 -16.70 13.19 -5.55
C TYR A 213 -18.22 13.28 -5.51
N ARG A 214 -18.92 12.47 -6.27
CA ARG A 214 -20.39 12.44 -6.37
C ARG A 214 -21.05 11.49 -5.36
N PRO A 215 -22.30 11.73 -4.97
CA PRO A 215 -23.08 10.77 -4.20
C PRO A 215 -23.32 9.48 -5.02
N PRO A 216 -23.56 8.33 -4.36
CA PRO A 216 -23.74 7.02 -4.98
C PRO A 216 -25.10 6.89 -5.66
N CYS A 217 -25.29 7.55 -6.79
CA CYS A 217 -26.52 7.50 -7.60
C CYS A 217 -26.24 6.80 -8.92
N SER A 218 -27.08 5.81 -9.27
CA SER A 218 -26.98 5.04 -10.52
C SER A 218 -27.89 5.58 -11.64
N LYS A 219 -28.71 6.59 -11.38
CA LYS A 219 -29.67 7.14 -12.37
C LYS A 219 -28.94 7.99 -13.42
N PRO A 220 -29.05 7.69 -14.73
CA PRO A 220 -28.28 8.38 -15.77
C PRO A 220 -28.47 9.91 -15.80
N GLY A 221 -29.69 10.39 -15.57
CA GLY A 221 -29.97 11.83 -15.53
C GLY A 221 -29.28 12.54 -14.37
N VAL A 222 -29.23 11.91 -13.19
CA VAL A 222 -28.54 12.44 -12.00
C VAL A 222 -27.03 12.43 -12.21
N ILE A 223 -26.49 11.41 -12.86
CA ILE A 223 -25.04 11.30 -13.17
C ILE A 223 -24.58 12.47 -14.01
N LYS A 224 -25.33 12.83 -15.08
CA LYS A 224 -25.01 14.00 -15.93
C LYS A 224 -25.04 15.30 -15.13
N TYR A 225 -26.07 15.47 -14.30
CA TYR A 225 -26.21 16.67 -13.48
C TYR A 225 -25.07 16.83 -12.46
N LEU A 226 -24.54 15.73 -11.92
CA LEU A 226 -23.49 15.73 -10.89
C LEU A 226 -22.04 15.73 -11.47
N GLN A 227 -21.87 15.79 -12.78
CA GLN A 227 -20.53 15.85 -13.39
C GLN A 227 -19.70 17.08 -12.97
N TRP A 228 -20.37 18.20 -12.67
CA TRP A 228 -19.68 19.39 -12.17
C TRP A 228 -19.00 19.16 -10.81
N MET A 229 -19.59 18.35 -9.93
CA MET A 229 -18.99 17.98 -8.64
C MET A 229 -17.68 17.22 -8.83
N GLU A 230 -17.64 16.31 -9.81
CA GLU A 230 -16.42 15.56 -10.15
C GLU A 230 -15.33 16.50 -10.66
N ARG A 231 -15.68 17.44 -11.56
CA ARG A 231 -14.73 18.43 -12.08
C ARG A 231 -14.21 19.36 -10.97
N LEU A 232 -15.10 19.85 -10.13
CA LEU A 232 -14.75 20.74 -9.02
C LEU A 232 -13.89 20.01 -7.97
N GLY A 233 -14.26 18.78 -7.61
CA GLY A 233 -13.53 17.96 -6.65
C GLY A 233 -12.10 17.67 -7.12
N LYS A 234 -11.94 17.31 -8.40
CA LYS A 234 -10.61 17.10 -9.01
C LYS A 234 -9.81 18.41 -9.07
N ALA A 235 -10.41 19.52 -9.51
CA ALA A 235 -9.73 20.81 -9.62
C ALA A 235 -9.23 21.36 -8.27
N LEU A 236 -10.02 21.19 -7.21
CA LEU A 236 -9.68 21.65 -5.86
C LEU A 236 -8.94 20.61 -5.03
N SER A 237 -8.67 19.41 -5.59
CA SER A 237 -8.01 18.29 -4.88
C SER A 237 -8.63 18.01 -3.49
N LEU A 238 -9.97 18.03 -3.41
CA LEU A 238 -10.69 17.89 -2.16
C LEU A 238 -10.41 16.53 -1.49
N PRO A 239 -10.27 16.44 -0.16
CA PRO A 239 -9.98 15.20 0.55
C PRO A 239 -11.19 14.26 0.72
N TRP A 240 -12.30 14.54 0.02
CA TRP A 240 -13.59 13.85 0.16
C TRP A 240 -13.95 12.92 -1.02
N GLY A 241 -12.96 12.56 -1.84
CA GLY A 241 -13.15 11.57 -2.91
C GLY A 241 -13.58 10.21 -2.36
N GLY A 242 -14.43 9.47 -3.09
CA GLY A 242 -14.96 8.15 -2.70
C GLY A 242 -13.89 7.08 -2.55
N PHE A 243 -12.82 7.20 -3.33
CA PHE A 243 -11.62 6.35 -3.27
C PHE A 243 -10.35 7.19 -3.27
N TYR A 244 -9.26 6.55 -2.87
CA TYR A 244 -7.91 7.10 -2.99
C TYR A 244 -7.00 6.12 -3.74
N VAL A 245 -6.04 6.67 -4.46
CA VAL A 245 -4.93 5.96 -5.09
C VAL A 245 -3.63 6.52 -4.51
N ILE A 246 -2.84 5.67 -3.88
CA ILE A 246 -1.53 5.99 -3.35
C ILE A 246 -0.50 5.33 -4.25
N VAL A 247 0.44 6.08 -4.77
CA VAL A 247 1.66 5.54 -5.40
C VAL A 247 2.80 5.80 -4.43
N ALA A 248 3.46 4.75 -4.00
CA ALA A 248 4.62 4.86 -3.12
C ALA A 248 5.79 4.05 -3.68
N ARG A 249 6.99 4.56 -3.48
CA ARG A 249 8.24 3.94 -3.89
C ARG A 249 8.90 3.29 -2.69
N LYS A 250 9.37 2.06 -2.84
CA LYS A 250 10.15 1.38 -1.81
C LYS A 250 11.53 2.02 -1.75
N ASP A 251 11.87 2.59 -0.60
CA ASP A 251 13.20 3.14 -0.42
C ASP A 251 14.24 2.01 -0.42
N SER A 252 15.36 2.24 -1.07
CA SER A 252 16.47 1.32 -0.94
C SER A 252 17.08 1.55 0.43
N GLN A 253 16.96 0.57 1.31
CA GLN A 253 17.79 0.58 2.51
C GLN A 253 19.23 0.85 2.08
N ALA A 254 19.77 1.96 2.55
CA ALA A 254 21.16 2.27 2.35
C ALA A 254 21.96 1.04 2.86
N VAL A 255 22.49 0.26 1.96
CA VAL A 255 23.50 -0.75 2.31
C VAL A 255 24.59 0.06 2.96
N ILE A 256 24.66 0.06 4.29
CA ILE A 256 25.80 0.63 5.01
C ILE A 256 26.98 -0.13 4.45
N PRO A 257 27.88 0.50 3.67
CA PRO A 257 29.01 -0.20 3.12
C PRO A 257 29.81 -0.72 4.30
N GLN A 258 29.75 -2.01 4.56
CA GLN A 258 30.64 -2.64 5.52
C GLN A 258 32.05 -2.32 5.02
N LYS A 259 32.78 -1.51 5.79
CA LYS A 259 34.19 -1.26 5.50
C LYS A 259 34.83 -2.62 5.27
N PRO A 260 35.48 -2.86 4.12
CA PRO A 260 36.14 -4.11 3.89
C PRO A 260 37.10 -4.33 5.06
N GLN A 261 36.85 -5.33 5.88
CA GLN A 261 37.84 -5.78 6.83
C GLN A 261 38.91 -6.47 6.00
N TRP A 262 39.92 -5.70 5.60
CA TRP A 262 41.14 -6.25 5.06
C TRP A 262 41.74 -7.09 6.18
N GLN A 263 41.43 -8.38 6.19
CA GLN A 263 42.21 -9.35 6.94
C GLN A 263 43.59 -9.29 6.31
N GLY A 264 44.49 -8.59 6.97
CA GLY A 264 45.91 -8.63 6.57
C GLY A 264 46.31 -10.08 6.52
N TYR A 265 46.69 -10.55 5.35
CA TYR A 265 47.30 -11.86 5.17
C TYR A 265 48.56 -11.90 6.01
N ALA A 266 48.45 -12.33 7.26
CA ALA A 266 49.61 -12.73 8.09
C ALA A 266 50.12 -14.10 7.57
N GLY A 267 50.76 -14.10 6.43
CA GLY A 267 51.17 -15.38 5.83
C GLY A 267 52.13 -15.29 4.67
N LEU A 268 53.12 -14.38 4.72
CA LEU A 268 54.35 -14.53 3.91
C LEU A 268 55.52 -13.97 4.71
N ARG A 269 55.82 -14.63 5.85
CA ARG A 269 57.16 -14.59 6.45
C ARG A 269 58.01 -15.57 5.64
N GLY A 270 58.88 -15.02 4.83
CA GLY A 270 59.97 -15.79 4.25
C GLY A 270 60.16 -15.69 2.75
N TRP A 271 60.45 -14.50 2.26
CA TRP A 271 61.38 -14.33 1.12
C TRP A 271 61.91 -12.91 1.23
N GLY A 272 63.22 -12.78 1.40
CA GLY A 272 63.88 -11.51 1.64
C GLY A 272 63.71 -10.55 0.48
N VAL A 273 62.97 -9.49 0.70
CA VAL A 273 62.96 -8.31 -0.13
C VAL A 273 63.72 -7.23 0.62
N THR A 274 64.87 -6.90 0.10
CA THR A 274 65.76 -5.83 0.57
C THR A 274 64.99 -4.53 0.70
N LYS A 275 64.97 -4.01 1.92
CA LYS A 275 64.33 -2.76 2.31
C LYS A 275 65.13 -1.61 1.71
N ILE A 276 64.67 -1.00 0.61
CA ILE A 276 65.18 0.28 0.15
C ILE A 276 64.61 1.35 1.07
N LEU A 277 65.45 1.73 2.06
CA LEU A 277 65.17 2.86 2.96
C LEU A 277 65.41 4.16 2.20
N GLY A 278 64.37 4.76 1.70
CA GLY A 278 64.32 6.19 1.38
C GLY A 278 64.35 6.99 2.69
N ARG A 279 65.53 7.53 2.99
CA ARG A 279 65.80 8.41 4.13
C ARG A 279 65.20 9.80 3.81
N ALA A 280 63.99 10.08 4.28
CA ALA A 280 63.48 11.45 4.32
C ALA A 280 64.11 12.16 5.51
N SER A 281 65.00 13.13 5.22
CA SER A 281 65.65 14.03 6.17
C SER A 281 64.58 14.88 6.86
N ARG A 282 64.48 14.72 8.18
CA ARG A 282 63.76 15.68 9.03
C ARG A 282 64.69 16.86 9.22
N GLU A 283 64.41 17.95 8.55
CA GLU A 283 65.00 19.27 8.86
C GLU A 283 64.47 19.71 10.22
N LYS A 284 65.38 19.96 11.16
CA LYS A 284 65.14 20.53 12.46
C LYS A 284 65.07 22.04 12.30
N GLU A 285 63.94 22.66 12.59
CA GLU A 285 63.83 24.09 12.81
C GLU A 285 64.63 24.55 14.04
N PRO A 286 65.43 25.66 13.97
CA PRO A 286 66.19 26.19 15.11
C PRO A 286 65.26 27.02 16.01
N GLN A 287 65.25 26.68 17.30
CA GLN A 287 64.63 27.47 18.35
C GLN A 287 65.39 28.79 18.53
N ALA A 288 64.73 29.90 18.22
CA ALA A 288 65.19 31.24 18.58
C ALA A 288 65.02 31.48 20.08
N GLN A 289 66.13 31.54 20.82
CA GLN A 289 66.17 32.04 22.19
C GLN A 289 65.99 33.58 22.18
N TYR A 290 64.91 34.05 22.74
CA TYR A 290 64.77 35.49 23.07
C TYR A 290 65.28 35.67 24.50
N LYS A 291 66.48 36.34 24.64
CA LYS A 291 67.00 36.86 25.90
C LYS A 291 66.51 38.27 26.09
N SER A 292 65.93 38.54 27.27
CA SER A 292 65.57 39.85 27.82
C SER A 292 66.77 40.78 28.01
N LYS A 293 66.59 42.02 27.72
CA LYS A 293 66.96 43.15 28.52
C LYS A 293 65.89 44.22 28.39
#